data_db2eaeb285cecf3863c71fcce4179a75
#
_entry.id   db2eaeb285cecf3863c71fcce4179a75
#
_cell.length_a   1.000
_cell.length_b   1.000
_cell.length_c   1.000
_cell.angle_alpha   90.00
_cell.angle_beta   90.00
_cell.angle_gamma   90.00
#
_symmetry.space_group_name_H-M   'P 1'
#
loop_
_entity.id
_entity.type
_entity.pdbx_description
1 polymer ?
#
loop_
_entity_poly.entity_id
_entity_poly.type
_entity_poly.pdbx_seq_one_letter_code
_entity_poly.pdbx_strand_id
1 'polypeptide(L)'
;LFRSDPETLDYLISNKGSTTDAVTNGVDGLLENDKYGNLVPSIAKDWTVSADGLTYTYKLRKGVKWYTSDGEEYAEVTAKDFVTGLKHAADKKTESIYLAKDSVVGLADYFNGTDKDFSKVGVKALDDYTLQYTLKQPEPYWNSKMTYSLFWPVNEEFLKSKGDSFGKSTDPSSILYNGPYILKSLTAKSSIELAKNENYWDKKNVHYDGVKLSFFDGSDQEAQVRNFTDGAYSQARVYPTGSNFASVKKQYKDNIFYTQ
;
A
#
# COMPACT_ATOMS: atom_id res chain seq x y z
N LEU A 1 -15.77 5.89 -0.02
CA LEU A 1 -16.68 4.85 -0.54
C LEU A 1 -15.89 3.74 -1.21
N PHE A 2 -16.38 2.51 -1.15
CA PHE A 2 -15.84 1.38 -1.93
C PHE A 2 -16.98 0.68 -2.69
N ARG A 3 -16.63 0.00 -3.82
CA ARG A 3 -17.63 -0.58 -4.73
C ARG A 3 -17.64 -2.11 -4.78
N SER A 4 -16.57 -2.72 -4.36
CA SER A 4 -16.42 -4.18 -4.29
C SER A 4 -15.61 -4.56 -3.07
N ASP A 5 -15.97 -5.67 -2.45
CA ASP A 5 -15.19 -6.22 -1.36
C ASP A 5 -13.80 -6.65 -1.86
N PRO A 6 -12.74 -6.50 -1.05
CA PRO A 6 -11.45 -7.05 -1.40
C PRO A 6 -11.51 -8.57 -1.44
N GLU A 7 -10.91 -9.15 -2.47
CA GLU A 7 -10.80 -10.62 -2.58
C GLU A 7 -9.72 -11.17 -1.64
N THR A 8 -8.75 -10.33 -1.33
CA THR A 8 -7.64 -10.63 -0.42
C THR A 8 -7.14 -9.34 0.22
N LEU A 9 -6.56 -9.44 1.40
CA LEU A 9 -5.75 -8.39 2.04
C LEU A 9 -4.25 -8.56 1.75
N ASP A 10 -3.85 -9.60 1.01
CA ASP A 10 -2.48 -9.76 0.53
C ASP A 10 -2.20 -8.74 -0.58
N TYR A 11 -1.67 -7.61 -0.15
CA TYR A 11 -1.39 -6.45 -0.98
C TYR A 11 -0.26 -6.66 -2.00
N LEU A 12 0.50 -7.74 -1.88
CA LEU A 12 1.57 -8.08 -2.80
C LEU A 12 1.08 -8.87 -4.02
N ILE A 13 -0.05 -9.57 -3.89
CA ILE A 13 -0.58 -10.41 -4.97
C ILE A 13 -1.78 -9.81 -5.68
N SER A 14 -2.43 -8.82 -5.07
CA SER A 14 -3.61 -8.17 -5.65
C SER A 14 -3.26 -6.79 -6.22
N ASN A 15 -3.68 -6.54 -7.46
CA ASN A 15 -3.64 -5.24 -8.12
C ASN A 15 -5.01 -4.54 -8.14
N LYS A 16 -6.00 -5.09 -7.42
CA LYS A 16 -7.38 -4.57 -7.42
C LYS A 16 -7.53 -3.38 -6.48
N GLY A 17 -8.27 -2.36 -6.95
CA GLY A 17 -8.56 -1.17 -6.16
C GLY A 17 -9.23 -1.49 -4.82
N SER A 18 -10.07 -2.54 -4.76
CA SER A 18 -10.73 -2.94 -3.51
C SER A 18 -9.75 -3.39 -2.42
N THR A 19 -8.69 -4.12 -2.79
CA THR A 19 -7.61 -4.46 -1.85
C THR A 19 -6.83 -3.20 -1.45
N THR A 20 -6.49 -2.36 -2.43
CA THR A 20 -5.80 -1.09 -2.19
C THR A 20 -6.57 -0.21 -1.22
N ASP A 21 -7.87 -0.02 -1.42
CA ASP A 21 -8.73 0.79 -0.53
C ASP A 21 -8.67 0.31 0.93
N ALA A 22 -8.55 -1.01 1.15
CA ALA A 22 -8.52 -1.58 2.48
C ALA A 22 -7.15 -1.47 3.17
N VAL A 23 -6.04 -1.53 2.42
CA VAL A 23 -4.69 -1.72 3.00
C VAL A 23 -3.74 -0.54 2.84
N THR A 24 -3.95 0.37 1.87
CA THR A 24 -2.99 1.44 1.54
C THR A 24 -2.63 2.33 2.73
N ASN A 25 -3.56 2.58 3.63
CA ASN A 25 -3.29 3.36 4.82
C ASN A 25 -2.78 2.52 6.00
N GLY A 26 -2.67 1.21 5.82
CA GLY A 26 -2.24 0.26 6.85
C GLY A 26 -0.79 -0.19 6.71
N VAL A 27 -0.21 -0.06 5.51
CA VAL A 27 1.15 -0.51 5.23
C VAL A 27 1.91 0.54 4.43
N ASP A 28 3.03 0.99 4.97
CA ASP A 28 3.96 1.89 4.30
C ASP A 28 5.02 1.13 3.50
N GLY A 29 5.43 1.71 2.38
CA GLY A 29 6.56 1.26 1.57
C GLY A 29 7.83 2.07 1.81
N LEU A 30 8.80 1.96 0.88
CA LEU A 30 10.06 2.72 0.94
C LEU A 30 9.83 4.21 0.75
N LEU A 31 9.04 4.57 -0.25
CA LEU A 31 8.75 5.94 -0.67
C LEU A 31 7.24 6.12 -0.84
N GLU A 32 6.79 7.36 -0.76
CA GLU A 32 5.40 7.74 -0.97
C GLU A 32 5.29 9.00 -1.85
N ASN A 33 4.08 9.37 -2.23
CA ASN A 33 3.83 10.62 -2.93
C ASN A 33 3.20 11.63 -1.98
N ASP A 34 3.69 12.87 -2.00
CA ASP A 34 3.03 13.96 -1.30
C ASP A 34 1.73 14.38 -2.02
N LYS A 35 1.01 15.34 -1.45
CA LYS A 35 -0.25 15.88 -2.01
C LYS A 35 -0.11 16.52 -3.41
N TYR A 36 1.10 16.76 -3.86
CA TYR A 36 1.40 17.31 -5.19
C TYR A 36 1.90 16.24 -6.16
N GLY A 37 2.03 14.99 -5.72
CA GLY A 37 2.57 13.88 -6.50
C GLY A 37 4.09 13.81 -6.52
N ASN A 38 4.79 14.61 -5.71
CA ASN A 38 6.23 14.51 -5.59
C ASN A 38 6.61 13.28 -4.76
N LEU A 39 7.67 12.61 -5.19
CA LEU A 39 8.21 11.46 -4.47
C LEU A 39 8.92 11.93 -3.20
N VAL A 40 8.54 11.38 -2.05
CA VAL A 40 9.09 11.74 -0.74
C VAL A 40 9.48 10.49 0.06
N PRO A 41 10.40 10.64 1.04
CA PRO A 41 10.78 9.55 1.93
C PRO A 41 9.62 9.06 2.81
N SER A 42 9.44 7.71 2.87
CA SER A 42 8.57 7.04 3.84
C SER A 42 9.42 6.18 4.78
N ILE A 43 9.37 4.84 4.74
CA ILE A 43 10.25 3.99 5.57
C ILE A 43 11.72 4.18 5.20
N ALA A 44 12.05 4.37 3.91
CA ALA A 44 13.37 4.85 3.52
C ALA A 44 13.48 6.34 3.83
N LYS A 45 14.43 6.71 4.70
CA LYS A 45 14.71 8.10 5.03
C LYS A 45 15.60 8.79 4.00
N ASP A 46 16.37 8.00 3.24
CA ASP A 46 17.31 8.46 2.23
C ASP A 46 17.69 7.31 1.29
N TRP A 47 18.20 7.64 0.10
CA TRP A 47 18.70 6.67 -0.86
C TRP A 47 19.80 7.23 -1.74
N THR A 48 20.60 6.34 -2.32
CA THR A 48 21.64 6.65 -3.29
C THR A 48 21.51 5.79 -4.53
N VAL A 49 21.99 6.32 -5.65
CA VAL A 49 22.04 5.61 -6.94
C VAL A 49 23.49 5.60 -7.37
N SER A 50 24.00 4.44 -7.82
CA SER A 50 25.35 4.32 -8.35
C SER A 50 25.53 5.14 -9.63
N ALA A 51 26.76 5.49 -9.98
CA ALA A 51 27.06 6.33 -11.16
C ALA A 51 26.61 5.70 -12.48
N ASP A 52 26.53 4.38 -12.56
CA ASP A 52 26.02 3.64 -13.72
C ASP A 52 24.49 3.51 -13.74
N GLY A 53 23.80 4.00 -12.69
CA GLY A 53 22.34 3.92 -12.58
C GLY A 53 21.78 2.53 -12.33
N LEU A 54 22.63 1.55 -11.97
CA LEU A 54 22.20 0.15 -11.80
C LEU A 54 21.91 -0.24 -10.36
N THR A 55 22.51 0.44 -9.38
CA THR A 55 22.39 0.07 -7.97
C THR A 55 21.71 1.17 -7.18
N TYR A 56 20.56 0.82 -6.57
CA TYR A 56 19.77 1.69 -5.70
C TYR A 56 19.91 1.21 -4.26
N THR A 57 20.40 2.05 -3.37
CA THR A 57 20.60 1.71 -1.96
C THR A 57 19.75 2.62 -1.09
N TYR A 58 18.80 2.04 -0.35
CA TYR A 58 17.87 2.72 0.54
C TYR A 58 18.31 2.58 1.99
N LYS A 59 18.34 3.69 2.73
CA LYS A 59 18.58 3.74 4.16
C LYS A 59 17.27 3.86 4.91
N LEU A 60 16.93 2.83 5.68
CA LEU A 60 15.67 2.76 6.41
C LEU A 60 15.71 3.55 7.72
N ARG A 61 14.54 3.99 8.17
CA ARG A 61 14.33 4.53 9.52
C ARG A 61 14.45 3.40 10.53
N LYS A 62 15.08 3.67 11.66
CA LYS A 62 15.08 2.77 12.81
C LYS A 62 13.80 3.00 13.64
N GLY A 63 13.34 1.96 14.30
CA GLY A 63 12.21 2.05 15.23
C GLY A 63 10.84 2.06 14.55
N VAL A 64 10.75 1.86 13.23
CA VAL A 64 9.47 1.58 12.56
C VAL A 64 9.04 0.16 12.93
N LYS A 65 7.81 0.01 13.40
CA LYS A 65 7.33 -1.27 13.95
C LYS A 65 6.16 -1.84 13.15
N TRP A 66 6.06 -3.16 13.19
CA TRP A 66 4.88 -3.90 12.82
C TRP A 66 3.91 -4.00 13.99
N TYR A 67 2.63 -3.87 13.70
CA TYR A 67 1.54 -3.98 14.68
C TYR A 67 0.52 -5.01 14.22
N THR A 68 -0.10 -5.71 15.19
CA THR A 68 -1.25 -6.57 14.95
C THR A 68 -2.52 -5.74 14.71
N SER A 69 -3.62 -6.37 14.30
CA SER A 69 -4.94 -5.72 14.19
C SER A 69 -5.44 -5.12 15.51
N ASP A 70 -4.96 -5.62 16.64
CA ASP A 70 -5.30 -5.10 17.97
C ASP A 70 -4.44 -3.89 18.37
N GLY A 71 -3.38 -3.61 17.59
CA GLY A 71 -2.45 -2.51 17.82
C GLY A 71 -1.26 -2.86 18.70
N GLU A 72 -1.06 -4.16 18.97
CA GLU A 72 0.10 -4.64 19.71
C GLU A 72 1.35 -4.65 18.83
N GLU A 73 2.50 -4.24 19.38
CA GLU A 73 3.78 -4.32 18.70
C GLU A 73 4.15 -5.78 18.46
N TYR A 74 4.52 -6.08 17.20
CA TYR A 74 4.92 -7.43 16.80
C TYR A 74 6.44 -7.56 16.61
N ALA A 75 7.03 -6.67 15.78
CA ALA A 75 8.45 -6.68 15.45
C ALA A 75 8.88 -5.31 14.89
N GLU A 76 10.17 -5.09 14.72
CA GLU A 76 10.69 -3.94 13.97
C GLU A 76 10.71 -4.24 12.48
N VAL A 77 10.39 -3.23 11.66
CA VAL A 77 10.49 -3.31 10.20
C VAL A 77 11.95 -3.22 9.80
N THR A 78 12.42 -4.19 9.03
CA THR A 78 13.80 -4.28 8.57
C THR A 78 13.90 -4.39 7.04
N ALA A 79 15.10 -4.23 6.51
CA ALA A 79 15.38 -4.42 5.08
C ALA A 79 15.04 -5.85 4.61
N LYS A 80 15.11 -6.83 5.51
CA LYS A 80 14.74 -8.21 5.20
C LYS A 80 13.25 -8.36 4.85
N ASP A 81 12.38 -7.54 5.44
CA ASP A 81 10.95 -7.58 5.18
C ASP A 81 10.62 -7.20 3.73
N PHE A 82 11.38 -6.29 3.14
CA PHE A 82 11.25 -5.93 1.72
C PHE A 82 11.75 -7.04 0.78
N VAL A 83 12.81 -7.74 1.16
CA VAL A 83 13.29 -8.93 0.44
C VAL A 83 12.25 -10.03 0.50
N THR A 84 11.65 -10.26 1.67
CA THR A 84 10.57 -11.22 1.90
C THR A 84 9.35 -10.88 1.05
N GLY A 85 8.95 -9.61 0.99
CA GLY A 85 7.81 -9.15 0.19
C GLY A 85 7.98 -9.48 -1.29
N LEU A 86 9.11 -9.10 -1.90
CA LEU A 86 9.34 -9.38 -3.31
C LEU A 86 9.44 -10.90 -3.59
N LYS A 87 10.04 -11.65 -2.67
CA LYS A 87 10.07 -13.12 -2.78
C LYS A 87 8.66 -13.72 -2.74
N HIS A 88 7.83 -13.30 -1.79
CA HIS A 88 6.45 -13.76 -1.68
C HIS A 88 5.66 -13.47 -2.97
N ALA A 89 5.74 -12.26 -3.49
CA ALA A 89 5.10 -11.88 -4.74
C ALA A 89 5.56 -12.77 -5.92
N ALA A 90 6.86 -13.06 -6.00
CA ALA A 90 7.41 -13.93 -7.03
C ALA A 90 6.97 -15.40 -6.88
N ASP A 91 6.94 -15.93 -5.65
CA ASP A 91 6.49 -17.29 -5.34
C ASP A 91 5.01 -17.48 -5.66
N LYS A 92 4.18 -16.48 -5.33
CA LYS A 92 2.73 -16.47 -5.61
C LYS A 92 2.39 -16.15 -7.07
N LYS A 93 3.39 -15.88 -7.92
CA LYS A 93 3.20 -15.58 -9.35
C LYS A 93 2.25 -14.41 -9.60
N THR A 94 2.37 -13.35 -8.78
CA THR A 94 1.50 -12.18 -8.90
C THR A 94 1.55 -11.54 -10.29
N GLU A 95 0.42 -11.05 -10.76
CA GLU A 95 0.37 -10.31 -12.03
C GLU A 95 1.23 -9.05 -12.00
N SER A 96 1.29 -8.35 -10.86
CA SER A 96 2.07 -7.10 -10.71
C SER A 96 3.59 -7.29 -10.83
N ILE A 97 4.10 -8.53 -10.87
CA ILE A 97 5.54 -8.82 -10.96
C ILE A 97 6.21 -8.20 -12.19
N TYR A 98 5.45 -7.86 -13.23
CA TYR A 98 5.97 -7.19 -14.43
C TYR A 98 6.68 -5.86 -14.12
N LEU A 99 6.32 -5.20 -13.01
CA LEU A 99 6.97 -3.95 -12.55
C LEU A 99 8.44 -4.16 -12.18
N ALA A 100 8.83 -5.38 -11.80
CA ALA A 100 10.16 -5.72 -11.30
C ALA A 100 10.88 -6.80 -12.11
N LYS A 101 10.14 -7.77 -12.69
CA LYS A 101 10.66 -9.02 -13.23
C LYS A 101 11.78 -8.80 -14.27
N ASP A 102 11.57 -7.86 -15.18
CA ASP A 102 12.54 -7.60 -16.25
C ASP A 102 13.56 -6.52 -15.87
N SER A 103 13.33 -5.80 -14.78
CA SER A 103 14.22 -4.77 -14.25
C SER A 103 15.27 -5.33 -13.29
N VAL A 104 14.85 -6.14 -12.30
CA VAL A 104 15.73 -6.63 -11.24
C VAL A 104 16.55 -7.84 -11.72
N VAL A 105 17.87 -7.81 -11.49
CA VAL A 105 18.77 -8.92 -11.82
C VAL A 105 18.26 -10.23 -11.24
N GLY A 106 18.25 -11.30 -12.02
CA GLY A 106 17.89 -12.66 -11.61
C GLY A 106 16.40 -12.91 -11.31
N LEU A 107 15.56 -11.85 -11.20
CA LEU A 107 14.17 -12.03 -10.82
C LEU A 107 13.35 -12.80 -11.89
N ALA A 108 13.60 -12.56 -13.17
CA ALA A 108 12.94 -13.30 -14.25
C ALA A 108 13.26 -14.78 -14.22
N ASP A 109 14.52 -15.14 -13.97
CA ASP A 109 14.96 -16.54 -13.90
C ASP A 109 14.33 -17.25 -12.70
N TYR A 110 14.29 -16.58 -11.55
CA TYR A 110 13.59 -17.07 -10.36
C TYR A 110 12.09 -17.25 -10.61
N PHE A 111 11.44 -16.23 -11.13
CA PHE A 111 10.00 -16.25 -11.40
C PHE A 111 9.63 -17.35 -12.40
N ASN A 112 10.42 -17.55 -13.45
CA ASN A 112 10.16 -18.57 -14.46
C ASN A 112 10.57 -20.00 -14.01
N GLY A 113 11.26 -20.12 -12.86
CA GLY A 113 11.72 -21.39 -12.30
C GLY A 113 13.00 -21.93 -12.95
N THR A 114 13.68 -21.14 -13.77
CA THR A 114 14.98 -21.46 -14.36
C THR A 114 16.08 -21.51 -13.30
N ASP A 115 16.03 -20.57 -12.34
CA ASP A 115 16.85 -20.61 -11.12
C ASP A 115 15.92 -20.57 -9.90
N LYS A 116 16.12 -21.47 -8.95
CA LYS A 116 15.30 -21.56 -7.72
C LYS A 116 15.92 -20.85 -6.51
N ASP A 117 17.12 -20.32 -6.69
CA ASP A 117 17.86 -19.65 -5.61
C ASP A 117 17.55 -18.15 -5.59
N PHE A 118 16.64 -17.71 -4.71
CA PHE A 118 16.29 -16.30 -4.56
C PHE A 118 17.47 -15.43 -4.08
N SER A 119 18.51 -16.03 -3.49
CA SER A 119 19.70 -15.26 -3.07
C SER A 119 20.47 -14.64 -4.24
N LYS A 120 20.22 -15.10 -5.47
CA LYS A 120 20.80 -14.54 -6.70
C LYS A 120 20.00 -13.37 -7.27
N VAL A 121 18.79 -13.13 -6.74
CA VAL A 121 17.98 -11.98 -7.15
C VAL A 121 18.61 -10.69 -6.62
N GLY A 122 18.60 -9.65 -7.44
CA GLY A 122 19.18 -8.35 -7.16
C GLY A 122 18.39 -7.50 -6.17
N VAL A 123 17.84 -8.12 -5.11
CA VAL A 123 17.28 -7.43 -3.95
C VAL A 123 17.93 -8.00 -2.70
N LYS A 124 18.56 -7.15 -1.87
CA LYS A 124 19.35 -7.61 -0.72
C LYS A 124 19.21 -6.68 0.47
N ALA A 125 19.03 -7.28 1.64
CA ALA A 125 19.27 -6.62 2.92
C ALA A 125 20.77 -6.72 3.23
N LEU A 126 21.47 -5.57 3.16
CA LEU A 126 22.90 -5.53 3.47
C LEU A 126 23.15 -5.51 4.99
N ASP A 127 22.22 -4.91 5.71
CA ASP A 127 22.03 -4.94 7.16
C ASP A 127 20.54 -4.70 7.45
N ASP A 128 20.13 -4.63 8.72
CA ASP A 128 18.73 -4.44 9.11
C ASP A 128 18.10 -3.15 8.54
N TYR A 129 18.89 -2.14 8.22
CA TYR A 129 18.42 -0.82 7.80
C TYR A 129 18.98 -0.37 6.45
N THR A 130 19.58 -1.28 5.69
CA THR A 130 20.10 -0.99 4.36
C THR A 130 19.58 -2.01 3.36
N LEU A 131 18.68 -1.56 2.49
CA LEU A 131 18.14 -2.35 1.38
C LEU A 131 18.80 -1.92 0.07
N GLN A 132 19.14 -2.88 -0.77
CA GLN A 132 19.75 -2.61 -2.07
C GLN A 132 19.01 -3.37 -3.18
N TYR A 133 18.72 -2.65 -4.28
CA TYR A 133 18.30 -3.23 -5.55
C TYR A 133 19.40 -3.11 -6.59
N THR A 134 19.58 -4.15 -7.39
CA THR A 134 20.47 -4.16 -8.56
C THR A 134 19.65 -4.43 -9.81
N LEU A 135 19.72 -3.49 -10.75
CA LEU A 135 18.97 -3.54 -12.01
C LEU A 135 19.82 -4.06 -13.15
N LYS A 136 19.18 -4.61 -14.18
CA LYS A 136 19.81 -5.07 -15.42
C LYS A 136 20.24 -3.92 -16.32
N GLN A 137 19.52 -2.79 -16.25
CA GLN A 137 19.76 -1.58 -17.02
C GLN A 137 19.34 -0.35 -16.21
N PRO A 138 19.87 0.85 -16.52
CA PRO A 138 19.46 2.07 -15.83
C PRO A 138 17.99 2.40 -16.08
N GLU A 139 17.25 2.64 -15.00
CA GLU A 139 15.85 3.08 -15.03
C GLU A 139 15.68 4.35 -14.19
N PRO A 140 15.75 5.55 -14.81
CA PRO A 140 15.65 6.82 -14.08
C PRO A 140 14.36 6.97 -13.25
N TYR A 141 13.30 6.25 -13.64
CA TYR A 141 12.01 6.22 -12.96
C TYR A 141 11.89 5.12 -11.89
N TRP A 142 12.96 4.37 -11.60
CA TRP A 142 12.92 3.24 -10.66
C TRP A 142 12.33 3.62 -9.30
N ASN A 143 12.72 4.77 -8.75
CA ASN A 143 12.21 5.21 -7.44
C ASN A 143 10.69 5.40 -7.42
N SER A 144 10.05 5.78 -8.52
CA SER A 144 8.60 5.90 -8.57
C SER A 144 7.88 4.56 -8.41
N LYS A 145 8.54 3.45 -8.77
CA LYS A 145 8.00 2.11 -8.55
C LYS A 145 7.91 1.73 -7.07
N MET A 146 8.72 2.34 -6.21
CA MET A 146 8.75 2.04 -4.76
C MET A 146 7.49 2.45 -4.01
N THR A 147 6.60 3.21 -4.67
CA THR A 147 5.28 3.54 -4.14
C THR A 147 4.22 2.44 -4.38
N TYR A 148 4.51 1.47 -5.24
CA TYR A 148 3.59 0.37 -5.54
C TYR A 148 3.68 -0.75 -4.50
N SER A 149 2.55 -1.37 -4.19
CA SER A 149 2.44 -2.44 -3.18
C SER A 149 3.32 -3.65 -3.45
N LEU A 150 3.69 -3.93 -4.70
CA LEU A 150 4.64 -4.98 -5.06
C LEU A 150 5.98 -4.87 -4.29
N PHE A 151 6.38 -3.66 -3.94
CA PHE A 151 7.65 -3.37 -3.25
C PHE A 151 7.48 -3.10 -1.76
N TRP A 152 6.31 -3.36 -1.19
CA TRP A 152 6.06 -3.18 0.22
C TRP A 152 6.62 -4.34 1.06
N PRO A 153 6.94 -4.08 2.33
CA PRO A 153 7.54 -5.08 3.19
C PRO A 153 6.51 -6.11 3.69
N VAL A 154 7.00 -7.29 4.04
CA VAL A 154 6.24 -8.33 4.78
C VAL A 154 7.16 -8.98 5.79
N ASN A 155 6.71 -9.10 7.03
CA ASN A 155 7.45 -9.82 8.06
C ASN A 155 7.46 -11.33 7.78
N GLU A 156 8.66 -11.93 7.71
CA GLU A 156 8.85 -13.33 7.30
C GLU A 156 8.24 -14.31 8.32
N GLU A 157 8.40 -14.05 9.61
CA GLU A 157 7.89 -14.95 10.66
C GLU A 157 6.37 -14.94 10.68
N PHE A 158 5.79 -13.74 10.55
CA PHE A 158 4.33 -13.62 10.47
C PHE A 158 3.78 -14.29 9.22
N LEU A 159 4.38 -14.07 8.06
CA LEU A 159 4.00 -14.71 6.81
C LEU A 159 4.00 -16.25 6.95
N LYS A 160 5.08 -16.81 7.53
CA LYS A 160 5.19 -18.24 7.79
C LYS A 160 4.14 -18.74 8.78
N SER A 161 3.87 -17.97 9.85
CA SER A 161 2.88 -18.33 10.86
C SER A 161 1.45 -18.39 10.32
N LYS A 162 1.13 -17.51 9.36
CA LYS A 162 -0.20 -17.46 8.72
C LYS A 162 -0.34 -18.46 7.57
N GLY A 163 0.74 -18.80 6.89
CA GLY A 163 0.69 -19.70 5.73
C GLY A 163 -0.36 -19.27 4.71
N ASP A 164 -1.26 -20.18 4.33
CA ASP A 164 -2.34 -19.90 3.36
C ASP A 164 -3.44 -18.96 3.91
N SER A 165 -3.40 -18.63 5.20
CA SER A 165 -4.32 -17.64 5.80
C SER A 165 -3.78 -16.22 5.73
N PHE A 166 -2.55 -16.00 5.26
CA PHE A 166 -2.02 -14.65 5.06
C PHE A 166 -2.89 -13.87 4.05
N GLY A 167 -3.31 -12.68 4.43
CA GLY A 167 -4.12 -11.83 3.56
C GLY A 167 -5.56 -12.29 3.37
N LYS A 168 -6.12 -13.13 4.24
CA LYS A 168 -7.53 -13.54 4.16
C LYS A 168 -8.46 -12.33 4.20
N SER A 169 -9.31 -12.17 3.19
CA SER A 169 -9.99 -10.92 2.85
C SER A 169 -10.88 -10.30 3.92
N THR A 170 -11.44 -11.10 4.82
CA THR A 170 -12.36 -10.65 5.87
C THR A 170 -11.74 -10.66 7.27
N ASP A 171 -10.45 -10.97 7.36
CA ASP A 171 -9.76 -11.11 8.64
C ASP A 171 -8.63 -10.07 8.78
N PRO A 172 -8.88 -8.94 9.48
CA PRO A 172 -7.83 -7.95 9.74
C PRO A 172 -6.58 -8.51 10.42
N SER A 173 -6.69 -9.62 11.17
CA SER A 173 -5.56 -10.27 11.81
C SER A 173 -4.70 -11.11 10.87
N SER A 174 -5.08 -11.21 9.59
CA SER A 174 -4.36 -11.98 8.59
C SER A 174 -3.13 -11.26 8.01
N ILE A 175 -2.96 -9.97 8.29
CA ILE A 175 -1.80 -9.15 7.94
C ILE A 175 -1.28 -8.37 9.14
N LEU A 176 -0.07 -7.81 9.03
CA LEU A 176 0.46 -6.82 9.97
C LEU A 176 0.38 -5.42 9.37
N TYR A 177 0.48 -4.43 10.25
CA TYR A 177 0.35 -3.02 9.94
C TYR A 177 1.60 -2.26 10.38
N ASN A 178 2.12 -1.37 9.56
CA ASN A 178 3.20 -0.44 9.91
C ASN A 178 2.90 1.00 9.50
N GLY A 179 1.72 1.23 8.93
CA GLY A 179 1.24 2.51 8.45
C GLY A 179 0.44 3.30 9.48
N PRO A 180 -0.12 4.45 9.04
CA PRO A 180 -0.85 5.38 9.91
C PRO A 180 -2.16 4.84 10.48
N TYR A 181 -2.74 3.82 9.87
CA TYR A 181 -4.00 3.22 10.30
C TYR A 181 -3.92 1.70 10.39
N ILE A 182 -4.79 1.13 11.22
CA ILE A 182 -4.99 -0.31 11.38
C ILE A 182 -6.42 -0.64 10.95
N LEU A 183 -6.57 -1.64 10.07
CA LEU A 183 -7.88 -2.16 9.69
C LEU A 183 -8.52 -2.84 10.91
N LYS A 184 -9.66 -2.35 11.34
CA LYS A 184 -10.41 -2.89 12.50
C LYS A 184 -11.52 -3.83 12.11
N SER A 185 -12.23 -3.50 11.04
CA SER A 185 -13.29 -4.37 10.54
C SER A 185 -13.47 -4.24 9.03
N LEU A 186 -13.91 -5.33 8.44
CA LEU A 186 -14.36 -5.39 7.07
C LEU A 186 -15.64 -6.21 7.04
N THR A 187 -16.76 -5.50 6.82
CA THR A 187 -18.07 -6.12 6.69
C THR A 187 -18.48 -6.08 5.21
N ALA A 188 -18.63 -7.26 4.62
CA ALA A 188 -18.91 -7.42 3.20
C ALA A 188 -20.13 -6.60 2.76
N LYS A 189 -20.00 -5.85 1.66
CA LYS A 189 -21.04 -4.96 1.11
C LYS A 189 -21.65 -3.99 2.13
N SER A 190 -20.87 -3.58 3.13
CA SER A 190 -21.32 -2.68 4.18
C SER A 190 -20.27 -1.62 4.52
N SER A 191 -19.19 -1.99 5.21
CA SER A 191 -18.19 -1.02 5.65
C SER A 191 -16.78 -1.61 5.77
N ILE A 192 -15.80 -0.73 5.58
CA ILE A 192 -14.39 -0.94 5.95
C ILE A 192 -14.06 0.14 6.97
N GLU A 193 -13.55 -0.25 8.13
CA GLU A 193 -13.22 0.66 9.21
C GLU A 193 -11.75 0.56 9.59
N LEU A 194 -11.06 1.70 9.54
CA LEU A 194 -9.68 1.84 9.97
C LEU A 194 -9.61 2.77 11.18
N ALA A 195 -8.84 2.39 12.18
CA ALA A 195 -8.53 3.23 13.33
C ALA A 195 -7.08 3.73 13.24
N LYS A 196 -6.83 4.92 13.76
CA LYS A 196 -5.50 5.49 13.85
C LYS A 196 -4.55 4.54 14.58
N ASN A 197 -3.35 4.38 14.04
CA ASN A 197 -2.25 3.70 14.71
C ASN A 197 -1.56 4.69 15.65
N GLU A 198 -1.87 4.63 16.94
CA GLU A 198 -1.33 5.54 17.95
C GLU A 198 0.19 5.41 18.15
N ASN A 199 0.77 4.33 17.63
CA ASN A 199 2.18 4.04 17.71
C ASN A 199 2.94 4.27 16.39
N TYR A 200 2.24 4.80 15.37
CA TYR A 200 2.84 5.10 14.08
C TYR A 200 4.03 6.05 14.21
N TRP A 201 5.10 5.79 13.47
CA TRP A 201 6.35 6.55 13.58
C TRP A 201 6.20 8.04 13.24
N ASP A 202 5.27 8.39 12.34
CA ASP A 202 4.96 9.77 11.96
C ASP A 202 3.55 10.23 12.39
N LYS A 203 3.08 9.73 13.53
CA LYS A 203 1.73 10.00 14.07
C LYS A 203 1.37 11.48 14.19
N LYS A 204 2.36 12.37 14.30
CA LYS A 204 2.14 13.82 14.36
C LYS A 204 1.49 14.39 13.09
N ASN A 205 1.67 13.71 11.96
CA ASN A 205 1.10 14.08 10.66
C ASN A 205 -0.21 13.35 10.35
N VAL A 206 -0.71 12.52 11.26
CA VAL A 206 -1.99 11.83 11.15
C VAL A 206 -3.08 12.61 11.88
N HIS A 207 -3.99 13.22 11.12
CA HIS A 207 -4.94 14.20 11.64
C HIS A 207 -6.33 13.63 11.94
N TYR A 208 -6.68 12.46 11.40
CA TYR A 208 -7.97 11.82 11.62
C TYR A 208 -7.81 10.61 12.53
N ASP A 209 -8.75 10.43 13.47
CA ASP A 209 -8.72 9.29 14.39
C ASP A 209 -9.14 7.97 13.76
N GLY A 210 -9.80 8.03 12.60
CA GLY A 210 -10.20 6.86 11.85
C GLY A 210 -10.76 7.20 10.49
N VAL A 211 -10.92 6.17 9.67
CA VAL A 211 -11.52 6.25 8.34
C VAL A 211 -12.59 5.18 8.24
N LYS A 212 -13.78 5.56 7.81
CA LYS A 212 -14.88 4.64 7.51
C LYS A 212 -15.22 4.75 6.04
N LEU A 213 -15.07 3.66 5.31
CA LEU A 213 -15.52 3.54 3.94
C LEU A 213 -16.86 2.80 3.93
N SER A 214 -17.88 3.41 3.35
CA SER A 214 -19.19 2.79 3.18
C SER A 214 -19.29 2.15 1.80
N PHE A 215 -20.00 1.02 1.72
CA PHE A 215 -20.26 0.37 0.45
C PHE A 215 -21.21 1.22 -0.40
N PHE A 216 -20.92 1.29 -1.69
CA PHE A 216 -21.72 2.01 -2.66
C PHE A 216 -21.75 1.24 -3.99
N ASP A 217 -22.89 0.68 -4.32
CA ASP A 217 -23.09 -0.14 -5.53
C ASP A 217 -23.12 0.66 -6.84
N GLY A 218 -23.22 1.99 -6.75
CA GLY A 218 -23.26 2.87 -7.91
C GLY A 218 -24.66 3.13 -8.46
N SER A 219 -25.71 2.56 -7.87
CA SER A 219 -27.10 2.66 -8.37
C SER A 219 -27.71 4.06 -8.22
N ASP A 220 -27.39 4.77 -7.11
CA ASP A 220 -27.91 6.10 -6.84
C ASP A 220 -26.76 7.12 -6.65
N GLN A 221 -26.37 7.75 -7.76
CA GLN A 221 -25.29 8.74 -7.74
C GLN A 221 -25.62 9.99 -6.89
N GLU A 222 -26.90 10.32 -6.73
CA GLU A 222 -27.33 11.47 -5.94
C GLU A 222 -27.28 11.18 -4.45
N ALA A 223 -27.36 9.92 -4.02
CA ALA A 223 -27.23 9.53 -2.62
C ALA A 223 -25.90 9.98 -2.01
N GLN A 224 -24.80 10.05 -2.77
CA GLN A 224 -23.54 10.53 -2.26
C GLN A 224 -23.62 12.00 -1.81
N VAL A 225 -24.26 12.83 -2.62
CA VAL A 225 -24.44 14.27 -2.29
C VAL A 225 -25.41 14.43 -1.13
N ARG A 226 -26.52 13.69 -1.09
CA ARG A 226 -27.46 13.72 0.05
C ARG A 226 -26.74 13.35 1.34
N ASN A 227 -26.00 12.25 1.38
CA ASN A 227 -25.27 11.82 2.56
C ASN A 227 -24.15 12.80 2.97
N PHE A 228 -23.54 13.49 2.01
CA PHE A 228 -22.60 14.58 2.30
C PHE A 228 -23.33 15.79 2.92
N THR A 229 -24.47 16.19 2.35
CA THR A 229 -25.28 17.29 2.87
C THR A 229 -25.77 17.02 4.28
N ASP A 230 -26.15 15.77 4.57
CA ASP A 230 -26.65 15.33 5.88
C ASP A 230 -25.50 15.06 6.90
N GLY A 231 -24.24 15.25 6.47
CA GLY A 231 -23.07 15.05 7.34
C GLY A 231 -22.69 13.59 7.56
N ALA A 232 -23.32 12.63 6.88
CA ALA A 232 -22.99 11.22 6.96
C ALA A 232 -21.68 10.88 6.24
N TYR A 233 -21.33 11.65 5.19
CA TYR A 233 -20.07 11.54 4.46
C TYR A 233 -19.27 12.83 4.55
N SER A 234 -17.98 12.71 4.72
CA SER A 234 -17.04 13.84 4.66
C SER A 234 -16.68 14.24 3.23
N GLN A 235 -16.99 13.38 2.26
CA GLN A 235 -16.68 13.57 0.84
C GLN A 235 -17.76 12.93 -0.04
N ALA A 236 -18.13 13.61 -1.13
CA ALA A 236 -18.97 13.05 -2.19
C ALA A 236 -18.31 13.28 -3.55
N ARG A 237 -18.49 12.32 -4.46
CA ARG A 237 -18.07 12.48 -5.85
C ARG A 237 -19.27 12.89 -6.71
N VAL A 238 -19.07 13.93 -7.54
CA VAL A 238 -20.05 14.45 -8.47
C VAL A 238 -19.46 14.42 -9.88
N TYR A 239 -20.25 13.92 -10.82
CA TYR A 239 -19.82 13.85 -12.21
C TYR A 239 -20.38 15.04 -13.00
N PRO A 240 -19.58 15.68 -13.88
CA PRO A 240 -20.05 16.80 -14.71
C PRO A 240 -21.27 16.48 -15.57
N THR A 241 -21.44 15.19 -15.93
CA THR A 241 -22.59 14.67 -16.70
C THR A 241 -23.80 14.34 -15.83
N GLY A 242 -23.68 14.43 -14.49
CA GLY A 242 -24.79 14.14 -13.58
C GLY A 242 -25.85 15.23 -13.58
N SER A 243 -27.13 14.82 -13.42
CA SER A 243 -28.29 15.71 -13.39
C SER A 243 -28.19 16.78 -12.28
N ASN A 244 -27.54 16.45 -11.17
CA ASN A 244 -27.36 17.32 -10.01
C ASN A 244 -26.11 18.21 -10.06
N PHE A 245 -25.23 18.09 -11.08
CA PHE A 245 -23.94 18.78 -11.13
C PHE A 245 -24.09 20.30 -11.01
N ALA A 246 -25.00 20.89 -11.79
CA ALA A 246 -25.18 22.35 -11.79
C ALA A 246 -25.66 22.89 -10.44
N SER A 247 -26.57 22.20 -9.77
CA SER A 247 -27.08 22.59 -8.45
C SER A 247 -26.00 22.44 -7.37
N VAL A 248 -25.29 21.33 -7.37
CA VAL A 248 -24.16 21.06 -6.44
C VAL A 248 -23.04 22.08 -6.63
N LYS A 249 -22.67 22.39 -7.88
CA LYS A 249 -21.67 23.41 -8.19
C LYS A 249 -22.06 24.78 -7.67
N LYS A 250 -23.33 25.13 -7.77
CA LYS A 250 -23.84 26.41 -7.23
C LYS A 250 -23.81 26.43 -5.70
N GLN A 251 -24.22 25.34 -5.06
CA GLN A 251 -24.35 25.24 -3.59
C GLN A 251 -22.98 25.17 -2.90
N TYR A 252 -22.02 24.41 -3.47
CA TYR A 252 -20.74 24.08 -2.83
C TYR A 252 -19.52 24.62 -3.61
N LYS A 253 -19.67 25.71 -4.34
CA LYS A 253 -18.65 26.27 -5.25
C LYS A 253 -17.24 26.36 -4.66
N ASP A 254 -17.13 26.66 -3.37
CA ASP A 254 -15.84 26.84 -2.68
C ASP A 254 -15.26 25.54 -2.11
N ASN A 255 -16.04 24.44 -2.16
CA ASN A 255 -15.69 23.12 -1.66
C ASN A 255 -15.63 22.06 -2.78
N ILE A 256 -15.62 22.49 -4.05
CA ILE A 256 -15.47 21.58 -5.20
C ILE A 256 -14.02 21.56 -5.66
N PHE A 257 -13.47 20.35 -5.69
CA PHE A 257 -12.14 20.08 -6.23
C PHE A 257 -12.30 19.25 -7.50
N TYR A 258 -11.61 19.67 -8.55
CA TYR A 258 -11.60 18.93 -9.81
C TYR A 258 -10.42 17.96 -9.79
N THR A 259 -10.70 16.68 -10.02
CA THR A 259 -9.68 15.66 -10.26
C THR A 259 -9.67 15.31 -11.74
N GLN A 260 -8.48 15.16 -12.29
CA GLN A 260 -8.29 14.66 -13.66
C GLN A 260 -8.47 13.14 -13.72
#